data_001fbb735015f33984f2614238a2b4ee
#
_entry.id   001fbb735015f33984f2614238a2b4ee
#
_cell.length_a   1.000
_cell.length_b   1.000
_cell.length_c   1.000
_cell.angle_alpha   90.00
_cell.angle_beta   90.00
_cell.angle_gamma   90.00
#
_symmetry.space_group_name_H-M   'P 1'
#
loop_
_entity.id
_entity.type
_entity.pdbx_description
1 polymer ?
#
loop_
_entity_poly.entity_id
_entity_poly.type
_entity_poly.pdbx_seq_one_letter_code
_entity_poly.pdbx_strand_id
1 'polypeptide(L)'
;MDKNVKLYYEDSLWVAKVKCRGKYKGKVVNFHLELTVEHRDKDLYKWVIQKAEGSLFDLTPKVRNEQIMLMPDDHETRFTSLHRVTSDYQECVTNFADKHYQVDPITVFYTMVQTGLLKIDFVDDVKFTFLQVPSYAFSVRYFDREGNNSGWLVDNIWKMDDDEKRQFLDNVYKK
;
A
#
# COMPACT_ATOMS: atom_id res chain seq x y z
N MET A 1 -8.13 24.40 26.89
CA MET A 1 -7.35 24.11 25.66
C MET A 1 -5.89 24.26 26.02
N ASP A 2 -5.17 23.17 26.00
CA ASP A 2 -3.74 23.19 26.31
C ASP A 2 -3.02 23.92 25.18
N LYS A 3 -2.41 25.07 25.51
CA LYS A 3 -1.82 25.96 24.50
C LYS A 3 -0.47 25.48 23.95
N ASN A 4 -0.03 24.26 24.29
CA ASN A 4 1.33 23.76 24.02
C ASN A 4 1.38 22.43 23.24
N VAL A 5 0.40 22.14 22.40
CA VAL A 5 0.51 20.96 21.51
C VAL A 5 1.57 21.27 20.45
N LYS A 6 2.68 20.52 20.47
CA LYS A 6 3.72 20.55 19.45
C LYS A 6 3.59 19.31 18.59
N LEU A 7 3.81 19.48 17.28
CA LEU A 7 3.94 18.40 16.35
C LEU A 7 5.41 18.04 16.17
N TYR A 8 5.70 16.75 16.17
CA TYR A 8 7.06 16.25 16.00
C TYR A 8 7.16 15.47 14.70
N TYR A 9 8.08 15.84 13.82
CA TYR A 9 8.29 15.16 12.54
C TYR A 9 8.96 13.78 12.71
N GLU A 10 9.61 13.56 13.86
CA GLU A 10 10.23 12.28 14.24
C GLU A 10 9.21 11.25 14.75
N ASP A 11 7.98 11.68 15.05
CA ASP A 11 6.93 10.82 15.59
C ASP A 11 6.36 9.91 14.48
N SER A 12 6.04 8.68 14.86
CA SER A 12 5.33 7.72 13.99
C SER A 12 3.82 7.99 13.89
N LEU A 13 3.30 8.96 14.65
CA LEU A 13 1.87 9.30 14.72
C LEU A 13 1.43 10.24 13.58
N TRP A 14 1.96 10.05 12.39
CA TRP A 14 1.48 10.68 11.18
C TRP A 14 1.75 9.80 9.95
N VAL A 15 0.87 9.89 8.99
CA VAL A 15 0.86 9.03 7.80
C VAL A 15 0.72 9.90 6.56
N ALA A 16 1.48 9.59 5.53
CA ALA A 16 1.34 10.19 4.20
C ALA A 16 0.61 9.21 3.27
N LYS A 17 -0.55 9.59 2.75
CA LYS A 17 -1.22 8.88 1.66
C LYS A 17 -0.92 9.59 0.35
N VAL A 18 -0.27 8.88 -0.54
CA VAL A 18 0.26 9.41 -1.81
C VAL A 18 -0.52 8.78 -2.96
N LYS A 19 -1.15 9.60 -3.80
CA LYS A 19 -1.80 9.17 -5.03
C LYS A 19 -0.79 9.18 -6.16
N CYS A 20 -0.51 8.01 -6.70
CA CYS A 20 0.46 7.82 -7.77
C CYS A 20 -0.21 7.50 -9.10
N ARG A 21 0.37 8.02 -10.16
CA ARG A 21 0.10 7.64 -11.54
C ARG A 21 1.38 7.13 -12.17
N GLY A 22 1.28 5.99 -12.84
CA GLY A 22 2.44 5.35 -13.44
C GLY A 22 2.09 4.51 -14.65
N LYS A 23 3.05 3.69 -15.07
CA LYS A 23 2.90 2.75 -16.17
C LYS A 23 3.23 1.34 -15.70
N TYR A 24 2.31 0.42 -15.97
CA TYR A 24 2.52 -1.02 -15.82
C TYR A 24 2.45 -1.67 -17.21
N LYS A 25 3.56 -2.29 -17.63
CA LYS A 25 3.68 -2.87 -18.99
C LYS A 25 3.21 -1.91 -20.08
N GLY A 26 3.56 -0.62 -19.96
CA GLY A 26 3.19 0.44 -20.91
C GLY A 26 1.77 1.01 -20.77
N LYS A 27 0.89 0.45 -19.95
CA LYS A 27 -0.46 0.94 -19.69
C LYS A 27 -0.46 1.88 -18.48
N VAL A 28 -1.21 2.98 -18.59
CA VAL A 28 -1.39 3.92 -17.45
C VAL A 28 -2.17 3.25 -16.33
N VAL A 29 -1.67 3.37 -15.11
CA VAL A 29 -2.27 2.85 -13.88
C VAL A 29 -2.25 3.90 -12.78
N ASN A 30 -3.28 3.87 -11.92
CA ASN A 30 -3.37 4.71 -10.73
C ASN A 30 -3.41 3.82 -9.49
N PHE A 31 -2.71 4.24 -8.44
CA PHE A 31 -2.64 3.52 -7.18
C PHE A 31 -2.28 4.47 -6.03
N HIS A 32 -2.36 3.98 -4.81
CA HIS A 32 -1.98 4.75 -3.63
C HIS A 32 -0.87 4.03 -2.88
N LEU A 33 -0.02 4.83 -2.27
CA LEU A 33 0.99 4.36 -1.31
C LEU A 33 0.70 5.03 0.03
N GLU A 34 0.80 4.27 1.12
CA GLU A 34 0.78 4.81 2.47
C GLU A 34 2.18 4.70 3.06
N LEU A 35 2.68 5.82 3.55
CA LEU A 35 4.02 5.94 4.12
C LEU A 35 3.93 6.37 5.57
N THR A 36 4.84 5.85 6.38
CA THR A 36 5.03 6.22 7.78
C THR A 36 6.47 6.60 8.05
N VAL A 37 6.73 7.22 9.19
CA VAL A 37 8.09 7.55 9.62
C VAL A 37 8.68 6.37 10.39
N GLU A 38 9.86 5.93 9.98
CA GLU A 38 10.67 4.91 10.66
C GLU A 38 11.89 5.55 11.28
N HIS A 39 12.11 5.28 12.55
CA HIS A 39 13.35 5.64 13.24
C HIS A 39 14.48 4.68 12.83
N ARG A 40 15.64 5.23 12.52
CA ARG A 40 16.90 4.50 12.28
C ARG A 40 17.88 4.81 13.40
N ASP A 41 18.94 4.04 13.45
CA ASP A 41 20.03 4.29 14.39
C ASP A 41 20.57 5.74 14.29
N LYS A 42 20.99 6.32 15.43
CA LYS A 42 21.59 7.65 15.52
C LYS A 42 20.67 8.82 15.20
N ASP A 43 19.44 8.80 15.70
CA ASP A 43 18.45 9.89 15.53
C ASP A 43 18.14 10.26 14.07
N LEU A 44 18.28 9.28 13.18
CA LEU A 44 17.88 9.42 11.78
C LEU A 44 16.47 8.90 11.57
N TYR A 45 15.67 9.65 10.84
CA TYR A 45 14.29 9.33 10.51
C TYR A 45 14.13 9.27 8.99
N LYS A 46 13.32 8.36 8.51
CA LYS A 46 12.99 8.26 7.07
C LYS A 46 11.54 7.90 6.86
N TRP A 47 11.00 8.31 5.74
CA TRP A 47 9.74 7.78 5.23
C TRP A 47 9.93 6.36 4.68
N VAL A 48 9.03 5.47 5.05
CA VAL A 48 8.96 4.09 4.53
C VAL A 48 7.58 3.83 3.96
N ILE A 49 7.53 3.14 2.83
CA ILE A 49 6.26 2.71 2.23
C ILE A 49 5.78 1.49 3.02
N GLN A 50 4.64 1.63 3.68
CA GLN A 50 4.03 0.57 4.48
C GLN A 50 2.97 -0.21 3.71
N LYS A 51 2.27 0.47 2.79
CA LYS A 51 1.15 -0.15 2.09
C LYS A 51 1.08 0.33 0.65
N ALA A 52 0.72 -0.59 -0.24
CA ALA A 52 0.37 -0.30 -1.63
C ALA A 52 -1.08 -0.69 -1.87
N GLU A 53 -1.90 0.23 -2.37
CA GLU A 53 -3.33 0.03 -2.61
C GLU A 53 -3.67 0.26 -4.08
N GLY A 54 -4.37 -0.68 -4.67
CA GLY A 54 -4.84 -0.61 -6.06
C GLY A 54 -5.07 -2.00 -6.63
N SER A 55 -5.95 -2.09 -7.63
CA SER A 55 -6.29 -3.37 -8.28
C SER A 55 -5.08 -4.06 -8.94
N LEU A 56 -4.01 -3.31 -9.19
CA LEU A 56 -2.76 -3.84 -9.72
C LEU A 56 -2.05 -4.78 -8.75
N PHE A 57 -2.21 -4.55 -7.45
CA PHE A 57 -1.55 -5.31 -6.38
C PHE A 57 -2.43 -6.41 -5.79
N ASP A 58 -3.71 -6.44 -6.19
CA ASP A 58 -4.65 -7.50 -5.81
C ASP A 58 -4.48 -8.68 -6.77
N LEU A 59 -3.64 -9.63 -6.35
CA LEU A 59 -3.43 -10.89 -7.06
C LEU A 59 -4.34 -12.00 -6.55
N THR A 60 -5.41 -11.66 -5.85
CA THR A 60 -6.40 -12.65 -5.41
C THR A 60 -6.96 -13.39 -6.61
N PRO A 61 -6.99 -14.73 -6.60
CA PRO A 61 -7.50 -15.51 -7.72
C PRO A 61 -8.93 -15.13 -8.04
N LYS A 62 -9.17 -14.56 -9.22
CA LYS A 62 -10.52 -14.17 -9.67
C LYS A 62 -11.36 -15.36 -10.10
N VAL A 63 -10.71 -16.45 -10.49
CA VAL A 63 -11.34 -17.69 -10.95
C VAL A 63 -10.56 -18.86 -10.39
N ARG A 64 -11.18 -19.65 -9.51
CA ARG A 64 -10.68 -20.96 -9.15
C ARG A 64 -11.18 -21.96 -10.20
N ASN A 65 -10.34 -22.33 -11.14
CA ASN A 65 -10.63 -23.47 -12.00
C ASN A 65 -10.14 -24.73 -11.29
N GLU A 66 -11.06 -25.41 -10.61
CA GLU A 66 -10.76 -26.63 -9.82
C GLU A 66 -10.22 -27.79 -10.67
N GLN A 67 -10.29 -27.68 -11.99
CA GLN A 67 -9.71 -28.65 -12.91
C GLN A 67 -8.19 -28.49 -13.09
N ILE A 68 -7.63 -27.37 -12.67
CA ILE A 68 -6.20 -27.07 -12.78
C ILE A 68 -5.58 -27.12 -11.37
N MET A 69 -5.35 -28.35 -10.89
CA MET A 69 -4.67 -28.64 -9.62
C MET A 69 -3.97 -29.99 -9.71
N LEU A 70 -3.05 -30.24 -8.82
CA LEU A 70 -2.44 -31.55 -8.62
C LEU A 70 -3.20 -32.28 -7.51
N MET A 71 -3.77 -33.44 -7.83
CA MET A 71 -4.46 -34.28 -6.88
C MET A 71 -3.48 -35.27 -6.25
N PRO A 72 -3.74 -35.74 -5.01
CA PRO A 72 -2.84 -36.69 -4.33
C PRO A 72 -2.63 -38.02 -5.08
N ASP A 73 -3.55 -38.39 -5.95
CA ASP A 73 -3.52 -39.57 -6.80
C ASP A 73 -2.97 -39.31 -8.22
N ASP A 74 -2.49 -38.09 -8.48
CA ASP A 74 -1.85 -37.78 -9.74
C ASP A 74 -0.51 -38.50 -9.87
N HIS A 75 -0.30 -39.11 -11.06
CA HIS A 75 0.93 -39.81 -11.38
C HIS A 75 2.10 -38.83 -11.71
N GLU A 76 3.32 -39.33 -11.68
CA GLU A 76 4.56 -38.58 -11.98
C GLU A 76 4.48 -37.74 -13.27
N THR A 77 3.74 -38.21 -14.28
CA THR A 77 3.55 -37.49 -15.56
C THR A 77 2.89 -36.12 -15.41
N ARG A 78 2.04 -35.92 -14.40
CA ARG A 78 1.45 -34.60 -14.15
C ARG A 78 2.41 -33.67 -13.44
N PHE A 79 3.24 -34.16 -12.51
CA PHE A 79 4.31 -33.39 -11.90
C PHE A 79 5.36 -32.95 -12.94
N THR A 80 5.72 -33.78 -13.90
CA THR A 80 6.66 -33.42 -14.97
C THR A 80 6.08 -32.34 -15.91
N SER A 81 4.74 -32.17 -15.93
CA SER A 81 4.07 -31.13 -16.69
C SER A 81 3.84 -29.82 -15.94
N LEU A 82 4.38 -29.67 -14.70
CA LEU A 82 4.21 -28.48 -13.87
C LEU A 82 4.71 -27.20 -14.54
N HIS A 83 5.70 -27.28 -15.46
CA HIS A 83 6.17 -26.15 -16.24
C HIS A 83 5.04 -25.46 -17.06
N ARG A 84 3.99 -26.20 -17.43
CA ARG A 84 2.84 -25.67 -18.17
C ARG A 84 1.99 -24.71 -17.35
N VAL A 85 2.04 -24.80 -16.02
CA VAL A 85 1.36 -23.86 -15.12
C VAL A 85 1.89 -22.43 -15.31
N THR A 86 3.18 -22.30 -15.60
CA THR A 86 3.82 -20.98 -15.81
C THR A 86 3.74 -20.48 -17.24
N SER A 87 3.49 -21.36 -18.23
CA SER A 87 3.35 -21.00 -19.64
C SER A 87 1.90 -20.88 -20.10
N ASP A 88 1.09 -21.91 -19.83
CA ASP A 88 -0.24 -22.07 -20.44
C ASP A 88 -1.37 -21.61 -19.49
N TYR A 89 -1.12 -21.66 -18.16
CA TYR A 89 -2.11 -21.43 -17.12
C TYR A 89 -1.66 -20.41 -16.05
N GLN A 90 -0.95 -19.37 -16.45
CA GLN A 90 -0.37 -18.36 -15.55
C GLN A 90 -1.41 -17.74 -14.61
N GLU A 91 -2.64 -17.54 -15.06
CA GLU A 91 -3.75 -16.99 -14.26
C GLU A 91 -4.24 -17.92 -13.15
N CYS A 92 -3.91 -19.22 -13.25
CA CYS A 92 -4.32 -20.26 -12.31
C CYS A 92 -3.17 -20.69 -11.40
N VAL A 93 -1.98 -20.07 -11.47
CA VAL A 93 -0.81 -20.46 -10.68
C VAL A 93 -1.10 -20.48 -9.18
N THR A 94 -1.99 -19.63 -8.71
CA THR A 94 -2.41 -19.54 -7.30
C THR A 94 -3.25 -20.73 -6.83
N ASN A 95 -3.78 -21.57 -7.75
CA ASN A 95 -4.46 -22.83 -7.38
C ASN A 95 -3.50 -23.84 -6.74
N PHE A 96 -2.18 -23.67 -6.96
CA PHE A 96 -1.14 -24.51 -6.40
C PHE A 96 -0.58 -23.97 -5.07
N ALA A 97 -1.08 -22.81 -4.62
CA ALA A 97 -0.71 -22.24 -3.35
C ALA A 97 -1.50 -22.88 -2.19
N ASP A 98 -0.93 -22.84 -1.00
CA ASP A 98 -1.65 -23.24 0.22
C ASP A 98 -2.91 -22.39 0.42
N LYS A 99 -3.93 -22.98 1.06
CA LYS A 99 -5.22 -22.32 1.31
C LYS A 99 -5.10 -21.05 2.18
N HIS A 100 -4.03 -20.92 2.94
CA HIS A 100 -3.73 -19.76 3.77
C HIS A 100 -2.79 -18.77 3.08
N TYR A 101 -2.37 -19.07 1.83
CA TYR A 101 -1.53 -18.15 1.07
C TYR A 101 -2.27 -16.81 0.85
N GLN A 102 -1.62 -15.76 1.30
CA GLN A 102 -2.06 -14.38 1.10
C GLN A 102 -1.01 -13.61 0.35
N VAL A 103 -1.44 -12.86 -0.64
CA VAL A 103 -0.55 -11.98 -1.38
C VAL A 103 -0.33 -10.71 -0.56
N ASP A 104 0.92 -10.38 -0.32
CA ASP A 104 1.30 -9.11 0.29
C ASP A 104 1.43 -8.02 -0.79
N PRO A 105 0.50 -7.04 -0.86
CA PRO A 105 0.50 -6.00 -1.89
C PRO A 105 1.80 -5.19 -1.96
N ILE A 106 2.47 -4.98 -0.81
CA ILE A 106 3.71 -4.21 -0.78
C ILE A 106 4.87 -4.99 -1.41
N THR A 107 4.93 -6.31 -1.20
CA THR A 107 5.90 -7.18 -1.85
C THR A 107 5.69 -7.20 -3.37
N VAL A 108 4.44 -7.26 -3.82
CA VAL A 108 4.09 -7.16 -5.24
C VAL A 108 4.55 -5.83 -5.83
N PHE A 109 4.27 -4.72 -5.16
CA PHE A 109 4.73 -3.39 -5.57
C PHE A 109 6.24 -3.33 -5.74
N TYR A 110 7.01 -3.74 -4.71
CA TYR A 110 8.47 -3.73 -4.80
C TYR A 110 9.00 -4.61 -5.92
N THR A 111 8.43 -5.80 -6.09
CA THR A 111 8.83 -6.72 -7.17
C THR A 111 8.59 -6.11 -8.55
N MET A 112 7.42 -5.49 -8.75
CA MET A 112 7.08 -4.84 -10.02
C MET A 112 8.01 -3.64 -10.32
N VAL A 113 8.38 -2.86 -9.32
CA VAL A 113 9.32 -1.75 -9.49
C VAL A 113 10.73 -2.26 -9.76
N GLN A 114 11.23 -3.24 -8.99
CA GLN A 114 12.58 -3.80 -9.16
C GLN A 114 12.76 -4.49 -10.51
N THR A 115 11.71 -5.13 -11.03
CA THR A 115 11.73 -5.78 -12.35
C THR A 115 11.46 -4.82 -13.51
N GLY A 116 11.22 -3.54 -13.23
CA GLY A 116 10.91 -2.53 -14.25
C GLY A 116 9.53 -2.66 -14.89
N LEU A 117 8.65 -3.54 -14.36
CA LEU A 117 7.28 -3.70 -14.83
C LEU A 117 6.39 -2.52 -14.47
N LEU A 118 6.66 -1.88 -13.34
CA LEU A 118 5.95 -0.70 -12.84
C LEU A 118 6.92 0.47 -12.72
N LYS A 119 6.54 1.61 -13.29
CA LYS A 119 7.24 2.89 -13.13
C LYS A 119 6.26 3.95 -12.66
N ILE A 120 6.61 4.70 -11.62
CA ILE A 120 5.86 5.88 -11.19
C ILE A 120 6.29 7.05 -12.07
N ASP A 121 5.35 7.66 -12.78
CA ASP A 121 5.60 8.83 -13.62
C ASP A 121 5.26 10.12 -12.87
N PHE A 122 4.18 10.13 -12.07
CA PHE A 122 3.70 11.31 -11.37
C PHE A 122 3.13 10.97 -9.98
N VAL A 123 3.24 11.94 -9.09
CA VAL A 123 2.48 12.00 -7.83
C VAL A 123 1.39 13.05 -8.02
N ASP A 124 0.14 12.61 -8.06
CA ASP A 124 -1.01 13.48 -8.35
C ASP A 124 -1.52 14.20 -7.09
N ASP A 125 -1.36 13.58 -5.90
CA ASP A 125 -1.78 14.17 -4.63
C ASP A 125 -1.02 13.56 -3.47
N VAL A 126 -0.82 14.33 -2.41
CA VAL A 126 -0.26 13.88 -1.14
C VAL A 126 -1.15 14.42 -0.01
N LYS A 127 -1.61 13.52 0.84
CA LYS A 127 -2.38 13.85 2.03
C LYS A 127 -1.63 13.37 3.28
N PHE A 128 -1.24 14.30 4.13
CA PHE A 128 -0.69 13.98 5.45
C PHE A 128 -1.81 13.91 6.47
N THR A 129 -1.84 12.86 7.28
CA THR A 129 -2.76 12.69 8.41
C THR A 129 -1.97 12.68 9.70
N PHE A 130 -2.27 13.58 10.61
CA PHE A 130 -1.61 13.77 11.89
C PHE A 130 -2.50 13.25 13.02
N LEU A 131 -1.95 12.36 13.85
CA LEU A 131 -2.61 11.72 15.00
C LEU A 131 -2.03 12.19 16.34
N GLN A 132 -1.08 13.12 16.32
CA GLN A 132 -0.30 13.57 17.49
C GLN A 132 -1.12 14.44 18.47
N VAL A 133 -2.24 14.99 18.03
CA VAL A 133 -3.07 15.87 18.88
C VAL A 133 -4.01 15.03 19.74
N PRO A 134 -4.02 15.20 21.09
CA PRO A 134 -4.94 14.46 21.96
C PRO A 134 -6.40 14.61 21.52
N SER A 135 -7.15 13.52 21.46
CA SER A 135 -8.57 13.45 21.09
C SER A 135 -8.95 13.97 19.72
N TYR A 136 -7.97 14.32 18.88
CA TYR A 136 -8.20 14.82 17.52
C TYR A 136 -7.19 14.24 16.54
N ALA A 137 -7.64 14.16 15.30
CA ALA A 137 -6.77 13.99 14.13
C ALA A 137 -7.08 15.11 13.12
N PHE A 138 -6.11 15.43 12.27
CA PHE A 138 -6.32 16.35 11.17
C PHE A 138 -5.50 15.94 9.96
N SER A 139 -5.93 16.41 8.80
CA SER A 139 -5.20 16.20 7.58
C SER A 139 -4.79 17.50 6.91
N VAL A 140 -3.65 17.43 6.21
CA VAL A 140 -3.08 18.53 5.43
C VAL A 140 -2.83 18.02 4.02
N ARG A 141 -3.20 18.83 3.03
CA ARG A 141 -2.89 18.58 1.62
C ARG A 141 -2.60 19.88 0.89
N TYR A 142 -2.00 19.77 -0.28
CA TYR A 142 -1.76 20.92 -1.14
C TYR A 142 -3.03 21.29 -1.90
N PHE A 143 -3.36 22.57 -1.89
CA PHE A 143 -4.44 23.15 -2.67
C PHE A 143 -3.85 24.10 -3.70
N ASP A 144 -4.18 23.85 -4.96
CA ASP A 144 -3.90 24.79 -6.05
C ASP A 144 -5.18 25.60 -6.31
N ARG A 145 -5.17 26.84 -5.89
CA ARG A 145 -6.30 27.76 -6.01
C ARG A 145 -5.84 29.04 -6.68
N GLU A 146 -6.71 29.65 -7.46
CA GLU A 146 -6.46 30.99 -7.97
C GLU A 146 -6.38 32.00 -6.80
N GLY A 147 -5.30 32.82 -6.77
CA GLY A 147 -5.08 33.85 -5.75
C GLY A 147 -4.16 33.41 -4.59
N ASN A 148 -4.26 34.12 -3.46
CA ASN A 148 -3.29 34.01 -2.34
C ASN A 148 -3.51 32.82 -1.40
N ASN A 149 -4.45 31.93 -1.68
CA ASN A 149 -4.83 30.79 -0.80
C ASN A 149 -4.34 29.44 -1.32
N SER A 150 -3.33 29.41 -2.19
CA SER A 150 -2.66 28.17 -2.61
C SER A 150 -1.61 27.75 -1.60
N GLY A 151 -1.41 26.44 -1.45
CA GLY A 151 -0.38 25.89 -0.58
C GLY A 151 -0.86 24.70 0.25
N TRP A 152 -0.03 24.34 1.21
CA TRP A 152 -0.36 23.29 2.18
C TRP A 152 -1.32 23.82 3.23
N LEU A 153 -2.53 23.33 3.24
CA LEU A 153 -3.59 23.77 4.15
C LEU A 153 -4.22 22.57 4.85
N VAL A 154 -4.81 22.84 6.02
CA VAL A 154 -5.63 21.85 6.72
C VAL A 154 -6.85 21.54 5.86
N ASP A 155 -6.99 20.26 5.50
CA ASP A 155 -8.07 19.74 4.68
C ASP A 155 -9.28 19.35 5.53
N ASN A 156 -9.02 18.68 6.66
CA ASN A 156 -10.05 18.22 7.57
C ASN A 156 -9.53 18.11 9.01
N ILE A 157 -10.43 18.26 9.98
CA ILE A 157 -10.19 18.04 11.42
C ILE A 157 -11.35 17.23 11.97
N TRP A 158 -11.06 16.16 12.72
CA TRP A 158 -12.10 15.33 13.34
C TRP A 158 -11.67 14.83 14.70
N LYS A 159 -12.66 14.49 15.54
CA LYS A 159 -12.41 13.83 16.82
C LYS A 159 -11.96 12.40 16.55
N MET A 160 -10.94 11.96 17.27
CA MET A 160 -10.38 10.63 17.20
C MET A 160 -9.72 10.31 18.54
N ASP A 161 -10.24 9.32 19.24
CA ASP A 161 -9.66 8.87 20.50
C ASP A 161 -8.43 7.97 20.26
N ASP A 162 -7.77 7.54 21.33
CA ASP A 162 -6.53 6.78 21.22
C ASP A 162 -6.75 5.35 20.68
N ASP A 163 -7.94 4.77 20.89
CA ASP A 163 -8.27 3.46 20.34
C ASP A 163 -8.53 3.56 18.84
N GLU A 164 -9.24 4.57 18.39
CA GLU A 164 -9.47 4.87 16.98
C GLU A 164 -8.15 5.17 16.24
N LYS A 165 -7.23 5.91 16.88
CA LYS A 165 -5.89 6.17 16.32
C LYS A 165 -5.08 4.88 16.16
N ARG A 166 -5.12 4.00 17.16
CA ARG A 166 -4.49 2.68 17.08
C ARG A 166 -5.06 1.85 15.93
N GLN A 167 -6.39 1.78 15.84
CA GLN A 167 -7.05 1.07 14.73
C GLN A 167 -6.68 1.65 13.35
N PHE A 168 -6.59 2.98 13.25
CA PHE A 168 -6.15 3.63 12.01
C PHE A 168 -4.72 3.20 11.64
N LEU A 169 -3.78 3.24 12.58
CA LEU A 169 -2.39 2.81 12.35
C LEU A 169 -2.31 1.31 12.07
N ASP A 170 -3.05 0.48 12.78
CA ASP A 170 -3.11 -0.97 12.52
C ASP A 170 -3.55 -1.26 11.08
N ASN A 171 -4.49 -0.49 10.54
CA ASN A 171 -4.91 -0.63 9.14
C ASN A 171 -3.84 -0.22 8.13
N VAL A 172 -2.97 0.74 8.49
CA VAL A 172 -1.81 1.13 7.68
C VAL A 172 -0.73 0.06 7.75
N TYR A 173 -0.50 -0.53 8.94
CA TYR A 173 0.54 -1.54 9.16
C TYR A 173 0.09 -2.98 8.80
N LYS A 174 -1.20 -3.23 8.57
CA LYS A 174 -1.68 -4.54 8.12
C LYS A 174 -1.11 -4.88 6.75
N LYS A 175 -0.41 -6.01 6.73
CA LYS A 175 0.07 -6.68 5.52
C LYS A 175 -1.05 -7.43 4.82
#